data_b3fb48de43a9cea8ab787931a361b0c0
#
_entry.id   b3fb48de43a9cea8ab787931a361b0c0
#
_cell.length_a   1.000
_cell.length_b   1.000
_cell.length_c   1.000
_cell.angle_alpha   90.00
_cell.angle_beta   90.00
_cell.angle_gamma   90.00
#
_symmetry.space_group_name_H-M   'P 1'
#
loop_
_entity.id
_entity.type
_entity.pdbx_description
1 polymer ?
#
loop_
_entity_poly.entity_id
_entity_poly.type
_entity_poly.pdbx_seq_one_letter_code
_entity_poly.pdbx_strand_id
1 'polypeptide(L)'
;MKQIVFLFLFLSSFIHAQTWTSVTSVPTAGRDDGICFALNGSGYIVTGYLGTFAESNKLFQYDASTNSWNEKSVFPGIARQYSSVFTLNNKAYIVGGYSEFSQALNDVWEYDAFTNSWSQKTNFPGIARWHATATSIRNTAYLGMGTTADSTLADFWKYNPDLDSWIQLSNYPGGPNRSVLGFSLFNEGIFGEGFDINPITYSNSWYSFNPSTETWTSFPPLPAGLRSYGTAISNEMSAIVCGGMDENSIFKNDCFYLDHTKTWRAIPALPVTGLKGAKGFALNGRFYLGTGLNDNLTRISDFFQYTPEMKSPKESLLFPNPSKDYFNLITEANAKVSLLSIGGQLIKQFKTNDSGFLEITNLPIGLYLLLIEGKKSSEIKKIAKV
;
A
#
# COMPACT_ATOMS: atom_id res chain seq x y z
N MET A 1 49.18 -10.60 46.62
CA MET A 1 48.76 -10.76 45.22
C MET A 1 47.23 -10.65 45.18
N LYS A 2 46.68 -9.57 44.65
CA LYS A 2 45.23 -9.43 44.45
C LYS A 2 44.90 -9.93 43.06
N GLN A 3 44.14 -11.01 42.96
CA GLN A 3 43.60 -11.48 41.69
C GLN A 3 42.45 -10.57 41.26
N ILE A 4 42.61 -9.96 40.10
CA ILE A 4 41.53 -9.19 39.42
C ILE A 4 40.79 -10.21 38.52
N VAL A 5 39.54 -10.51 38.87
CA VAL A 5 38.65 -11.31 38.04
C VAL A 5 38.00 -10.38 37.06
N PHE A 6 38.32 -10.49 35.76
CA PHE A 6 37.62 -9.84 34.68
C PHE A 6 36.30 -10.61 34.36
N LEU A 7 35.17 -10.03 34.73
CA LEU A 7 33.86 -10.53 34.34
C LEU A 7 33.56 -10.04 32.91
N PHE A 8 33.74 -10.90 31.91
CA PHE A 8 33.26 -10.62 30.55
C PHE A 8 31.75 -10.74 30.50
N LEU A 9 31.04 -9.64 30.54
CA LEU A 9 29.62 -9.55 30.18
C LEU A 9 29.51 -9.70 28.66
N PHE A 10 29.17 -10.90 28.20
CA PHE A 10 28.67 -11.09 26.83
C PHE A 10 27.31 -10.44 26.72
N LEU A 11 27.27 -9.22 26.23
CA LEU A 11 26.04 -8.65 25.66
C LEU A 11 25.71 -9.41 24.37
N SER A 12 24.92 -10.46 24.50
CA SER A 12 24.26 -11.07 23.33
C SER A 12 23.26 -10.05 22.79
N SER A 13 23.67 -9.32 21.75
CA SER A 13 22.71 -8.61 20.90
C SER A 13 21.85 -9.67 20.24
N PHE A 14 20.65 -9.87 20.74
CA PHE A 14 19.63 -10.64 20.04
C PHE A 14 19.32 -9.90 18.72
N ILE A 15 19.95 -10.35 17.63
CA ILE A 15 19.49 -10.01 16.29
C ILE A 15 18.13 -10.71 16.18
N HIS A 16 17.04 -9.98 16.38
CA HIS A 16 15.72 -10.47 16.05
C HIS A 16 15.72 -10.67 14.53
N ALA A 17 15.77 -11.92 14.11
CA ALA A 17 15.58 -12.25 12.71
C ALA A 17 14.20 -11.69 12.29
N GLN A 18 14.19 -10.85 11.25
CA GLN A 18 12.94 -10.40 10.66
C GLN A 18 12.17 -11.61 10.17
N THR A 19 10.99 -11.84 10.70
CA THR A 19 10.13 -12.97 10.33
C THR A 19 8.67 -12.49 10.25
N TRP A 20 7.89 -13.21 9.50
CA TRP A 20 6.44 -13.12 9.57
C TRP A 20 5.97 -13.75 10.87
N THR A 21 5.04 -13.10 11.54
CA THR A 21 4.35 -13.62 12.73
C THR A 21 2.87 -13.79 12.43
N SER A 22 2.29 -14.91 12.86
CA SER A 22 0.85 -15.11 12.74
C SER A 22 0.10 -14.14 13.65
N VAL A 23 -0.98 -13.59 13.14
CA VAL A 23 -1.97 -12.82 13.91
C VAL A 23 -3.32 -13.52 13.81
N THR A 24 -4.34 -13.01 14.51
CA THR A 24 -5.67 -13.64 14.48
C THR A 24 -6.19 -13.72 13.05
N SER A 25 -6.63 -14.92 12.65
CA SER A 25 -7.23 -15.17 11.34
C SER A 25 -8.56 -14.42 11.18
N VAL A 26 -8.94 -14.10 9.95
CA VAL A 26 -10.25 -13.49 9.65
C VAL A 26 -11.36 -14.44 10.10
N PRO A 27 -12.37 -13.99 10.87
CA PRO A 27 -13.38 -14.88 11.51
C PRO A 27 -14.47 -15.33 10.51
N THR A 28 -14.06 -15.96 9.44
CA THR A 28 -14.92 -16.43 8.34
C THR A 28 -14.21 -17.55 7.58
N ALA A 29 -14.92 -18.19 6.65
CA ALA A 29 -14.29 -19.12 5.72
C ALA A 29 -13.13 -18.45 4.97
N GLY A 30 -12.15 -19.24 4.59
CA GLY A 30 -11.04 -18.75 3.77
C GLY A 30 -11.55 -18.08 2.48
N ARG A 31 -10.85 -17.04 2.04
CA ARG A 31 -11.20 -16.29 0.83
C ARG A 31 -9.98 -15.89 0.04
N ASP A 32 -10.14 -15.70 -1.25
CA ASP A 32 -9.16 -15.05 -2.12
C ASP A 32 -9.78 -13.85 -2.86
N ASP A 33 -8.95 -13.05 -3.49
CA ASP A 33 -9.35 -11.99 -4.41
C ASP A 33 -10.35 -10.95 -3.85
N GLY A 34 -10.38 -10.83 -2.52
CA GLY A 34 -11.02 -9.72 -1.82
C GLY A 34 -10.23 -8.43 -1.94
N ILE A 35 -10.55 -7.46 -1.11
CA ILE A 35 -9.78 -6.22 -0.98
C ILE A 35 -9.50 -5.91 0.48
N CYS A 36 -8.34 -5.29 0.72
CA CYS A 36 -7.93 -4.79 2.03
C CYS A 36 -7.56 -3.31 1.94
N PHE A 37 -7.77 -2.60 3.03
CA PHE A 37 -7.38 -1.19 3.17
C PHE A 37 -7.16 -0.85 4.64
N ALA A 38 -6.52 0.28 4.90
CA ALA A 38 -6.33 0.83 6.24
C ALA A 38 -7.04 2.18 6.37
N LEU A 39 -7.77 2.38 7.47
CA LEU A 39 -8.41 3.65 7.84
C LEU A 39 -8.32 3.84 9.34
N ASN A 40 -8.01 5.07 9.78
CA ASN A 40 -8.07 5.47 11.18
C ASN A 40 -7.33 4.51 12.14
N GLY A 41 -6.16 4.01 11.73
CA GLY A 41 -5.35 3.10 12.54
C GLY A 41 -5.87 1.66 12.63
N SER A 42 -6.84 1.29 11.81
CA SER A 42 -7.39 -0.07 11.71
C SER A 42 -7.24 -0.62 10.30
N GLY A 43 -7.09 -1.95 10.19
CA GLY A 43 -7.14 -2.66 8.91
C GLY A 43 -8.55 -3.12 8.60
N TYR A 44 -8.86 -3.29 7.33
CA TYR A 44 -10.17 -3.76 6.89
C TYR A 44 -10.01 -4.79 5.78
N ILE A 45 -10.93 -5.76 5.74
CA ILE A 45 -11.09 -6.71 4.62
C ILE A 45 -12.57 -6.81 4.26
N VAL A 46 -12.86 -6.79 2.96
CA VAL A 46 -14.21 -6.92 2.42
C VAL A 46 -14.17 -7.63 1.07
N THR A 47 -15.30 -8.14 0.60
CA THR A 47 -15.46 -8.85 -0.68
C THR A 47 -14.64 -10.14 -0.76
N GLY A 48 -14.47 -10.69 -1.95
CA GLY A 48 -13.66 -11.88 -2.22
C GLY A 48 -14.47 -13.15 -2.39
N TYR A 49 -13.82 -14.14 -2.98
CA TYR A 49 -14.40 -15.42 -3.33
C TYR A 49 -14.16 -16.46 -2.23
N LEU A 50 -15.23 -17.10 -1.79
CA LEU A 50 -15.19 -18.10 -0.71
C LEU A 50 -15.08 -19.55 -1.25
N GLY A 51 -15.19 -19.74 -2.56
CA GLY A 51 -15.34 -21.04 -3.20
C GLY A 51 -16.82 -21.43 -3.37
N THR A 52 -17.05 -22.51 -4.10
CA THR A 52 -18.41 -23.05 -4.34
C THR A 52 -19.41 -22.01 -4.86
N PHE A 53 -18.99 -21.15 -5.78
CA PHE A 53 -19.78 -20.05 -6.38
C PHE A 53 -20.30 -19.02 -5.35
N ALA A 54 -19.60 -18.86 -4.23
CA ALA A 54 -19.96 -17.91 -3.19
C ALA A 54 -18.95 -16.77 -3.10
N GLU A 55 -19.43 -15.54 -3.18
CA GLU A 55 -18.68 -14.32 -2.95
C GLU A 55 -19.15 -13.68 -1.64
N SER A 56 -18.25 -12.94 -0.99
CA SER A 56 -18.53 -12.29 0.28
C SER A 56 -18.90 -10.83 0.09
N ASN A 57 -19.80 -10.33 0.91
CA ASN A 57 -20.04 -8.90 1.11
C ASN A 57 -19.79 -8.47 2.57
N LYS A 58 -19.23 -9.35 3.39
CA LYS A 58 -18.91 -9.04 4.79
C LYS A 58 -17.66 -8.18 4.89
N LEU A 59 -17.77 -7.12 5.70
CA LEU A 59 -16.67 -6.24 6.07
C LEU A 59 -16.21 -6.57 7.49
N PHE A 60 -14.90 -6.77 7.66
CA PHE A 60 -14.27 -6.95 8.97
C PHE A 60 -13.22 -5.88 9.19
N GLN A 61 -13.18 -5.35 10.42
CA GLN A 61 -12.17 -4.42 10.91
C GLN A 61 -11.20 -5.15 11.82
N TYR A 62 -9.91 -4.99 11.57
CA TYR A 62 -8.82 -5.48 12.42
C TYR A 62 -8.32 -4.38 13.36
N ASP A 63 -8.29 -4.69 14.65
CA ASP A 63 -7.65 -3.89 15.68
C ASP A 63 -6.32 -4.53 16.07
N ALA A 64 -5.22 -3.83 15.72
CA ALA A 64 -3.88 -4.33 16.00
C ALA A 64 -3.51 -4.29 17.50
N SER A 65 -4.20 -3.49 18.31
CA SER A 65 -3.93 -3.40 19.76
C SER A 65 -4.47 -4.60 20.52
N THR A 66 -5.60 -5.15 20.08
CA THR A 66 -6.26 -6.31 20.68
C THR A 66 -6.04 -7.60 19.87
N ASN A 67 -5.39 -7.50 18.70
CA ASN A 67 -5.23 -8.60 17.75
C ASN A 67 -6.55 -9.31 17.46
N SER A 68 -7.59 -8.54 17.13
CA SER A 68 -8.95 -9.07 16.92
C SER A 68 -9.63 -8.45 15.70
N TRP A 69 -10.60 -9.21 15.15
CA TRP A 69 -11.45 -8.77 14.06
C TRP A 69 -12.87 -8.53 14.56
N ASN A 70 -13.49 -7.44 14.09
CA ASN A 70 -14.88 -7.09 14.38
C ASN A 70 -15.67 -6.94 13.08
N GLU A 71 -16.82 -7.56 12.97
CA GLU A 71 -17.72 -7.39 11.83
C GLU A 71 -18.32 -5.98 11.84
N LYS A 72 -18.36 -5.36 10.67
CA LYS A 72 -18.86 -4.00 10.44
C LYS A 72 -20.08 -4.04 9.52
N SER A 73 -20.61 -2.87 9.16
CA SER A 73 -21.73 -2.78 8.21
C SER A 73 -21.45 -3.53 6.93
N VAL A 74 -22.34 -4.42 6.56
CA VAL A 74 -22.24 -5.24 5.35
C VAL A 74 -22.14 -4.34 4.12
N PHE A 75 -21.28 -4.70 3.19
CA PHE A 75 -21.16 -4.04 1.90
C PHE A 75 -22.48 -4.17 1.12
N PRO A 76 -23.17 -3.07 0.78
CA PRO A 76 -24.51 -3.12 0.19
C PRO A 76 -24.51 -3.41 -1.32
N GLY A 77 -23.36 -3.32 -1.98
CA GLY A 77 -23.22 -3.69 -3.38
C GLY A 77 -23.31 -5.20 -3.59
N ILE A 78 -23.38 -5.62 -4.83
CA ILE A 78 -23.38 -7.04 -5.21
C ILE A 78 -22.11 -7.69 -4.67
N ALA A 79 -22.22 -8.87 -4.06
CA ALA A 79 -21.08 -9.67 -3.61
C ALA A 79 -20.16 -9.96 -4.81
N ARG A 80 -18.85 -9.82 -4.62
CA ARG A 80 -17.90 -9.76 -5.73
C ARG A 80 -16.47 -10.09 -5.34
N GLN A 81 -15.64 -10.29 -6.33
CA GLN A 81 -14.19 -10.46 -6.24
C GLN A 81 -13.48 -9.50 -7.21
N TYR A 82 -12.16 -9.37 -7.12
CA TYR A 82 -11.32 -8.57 -8.03
C TYR A 82 -11.68 -7.09 -8.15
N SER A 83 -12.33 -6.53 -7.14
CA SER A 83 -12.56 -5.09 -7.06
C SER A 83 -11.26 -4.33 -6.83
N SER A 84 -11.26 -3.05 -7.17
CA SER A 84 -10.21 -2.12 -6.77
C SER A 84 -10.63 -1.35 -5.51
N VAL A 85 -9.65 -0.92 -4.73
CA VAL A 85 -9.90 -0.07 -3.56
C VAL A 85 -8.86 1.04 -3.47
N PHE A 86 -9.29 2.21 -3.06
CA PHE A 86 -8.45 3.32 -2.64
C PHE A 86 -9.04 4.02 -1.43
N THR A 87 -8.22 4.77 -0.71
CA THR A 87 -8.66 5.51 0.48
C THR A 87 -8.37 7.00 0.31
N LEU A 88 -9.35 7.85 0.59
CA LEU A 88 -9.24 9.32 0.57
C LEU A 88 -10.02 9.90 1.75
N ASN A 89 -9.49 10.94 2.39
CA ASN A 89 -10.21 11.69 3.44
C ASN A 89 -10.81 10.77 4.53
N ASN A 90 -10.06 9.76 4.98
CA ASN A 90 -10.50 8.75 5.96
C ASN A 90 -11.71 7.92 5.53
N LYS A 91 -11.92 7.76 4.23
CA LYS A 91 -12.94 6.90 3.63
C LYS A 91 -12.32 5.93 2.66
N ALA A 92 -12.95 4.77 2.48
CA ALA A 92 -12.54 3.79 1.46
C ALA A 92 -13.55 3.79 0.31
N TYR A 93 -13.04 3.65 -0.90
CA TYR A 93 -13.83 3.60 -2.13
C TYR A 93 -13.58 2.27 -2.83
N ILE A 94 -14.66 1.49 -3.02
CA ILE A 94 -14.64 0.22 -3.74
C ILE A 94 -15.15 0.45 -5.14
N VAL A 95 -14.39 0.03 -6.14
CA VAL A 95 -14.70 0.28 -7.55
C VAL A 95 -14.73 -1.03 -8.33
N GLY A 96 -15.82 -1.26 -9.06
CA GLY A 96 -15.95 -2.33 -10.01
C GLY A 96 -15.75 -3.72 -9.41
N GLY A 97 -15.13 -4.61 -10.15
CA GLY A 97 -14.94 -6.01 -9.79
C GLY A 97 -15.79 -6.94 -10.65
N TYR A 98 -15.81 -8.20 -10.26
CA TYR A 98 -16.54 -9.26 -10.95
C TYR A 98 -17.47 -10.00 -9.99
N SER A 99 -18.66 -10.29 -10.43
CA SER A 99 -19.59 -11.17 -9.76
C SER A 99 -20.01 -12.31 -10.69
N GLU A 100 -20.02 -13.52 -10.18
CA GLU A 100 -20.49 -14.71 -10.91
C GLU A 100 -21.90 -14.53 -11.49
N PHE A 101 -22.74 -13.68 -10.82
CA PHE A 101 -24.11 -13.44 -11.25
C PHE A 101 -24.28 -12.21 -12.13
N SER A 102 -23.42 -11.21 -12.03
CA SER A 102 -23.59 -9.90 -12.65
C SER A 102 -22.47 -9.49 -13.60
N GLN A 103 -21.45 -10.34 -13.75
CA GLN A 103 -20.30 -10.09 -14.62
C GLN A 103 -19.45 -8.89 -14.15
N ALA A 104 -18.90 -8.13 -15.08
CA ALA A 104 -18.11 -6.95 -14.79
C ALA A 104 -18.96 -5.81 -14.22
N LEU A 105 -18.43 -5.12 -13.25
CA LEU A 105 -19.08 -4.01 -12.54
C LEU A 105 -18.30 -2.70 -12.72
N ASN A 106 -18.98 -1.57 -12.60
CA ASN A 106 -18.38 -0.22 -12.62
C ASN A 106 -18.94 0.71 -11.54
N ASP A 107 -19.75 0.17 -10.62
CA ASP A 107 -20.25 0.93 -9.48
C ASP A 107 -19.13 1.35 -8.54
N VAL A 108 -19.35 2.45 -7.82
CA VAL A 108 -18.44 3.01 -6.84
C VAL A 108 -19.16 3.13 -5.51
N TRP A 109 -18.55 2.59 -4.45
CA TRP A 109 -19.10 2.63 -3.10
C TRP A 109 -18.11 3.24 -2.13
N GLU A 110 -18.56 4.23 -1.38
CA GLU A 110 -17.80 4.87 -0.31
C GLU A 110 -18.17 4.26 1.03
N TYR A 111 -17.18 3.86 1.81
CA TYR A 111 -17.31 3.47 3.21
C TYR A 111 -16.75 4.55 4.12
N ASP A 112 -17.56 5.03 5.04
CA ASP A 112 -17.14 5.92 6.10
C ASP A 112 -16.96 5.12 7.40
N ALA A 113 -15.71 5.01 7.84
CA ALA A 113 -15.37 4.22 9.03
C ALA A 113 -15.83 4.88 10.34
N PHE A 114 -16.05 6.20 10.35
CA PHE A 114 -16.53 6.91 11.53
C PHE A 114 -18.01 6.62 11.80
N THR A 115 -18.84 6.67 10.76
CA THR A 115 -20.28 6.38 10.85
C THR A 115 -20.60 4.90 10.66
N ASN A 116 -19.62 4.09 10.25
CA ASN A 116 -19.81 2.68 9.87
C ASN A 116 -20.94 2.49 8.85
N SER A 117 -20.92 3.32 7.80
CA SER A 117 -21.97 3.32 6.77
C SER A 117 -21.42 3.39 5.37
N TRP A 118 -22.22 2.96 4.42
CA TRP A 118 -21.93 2.96 3.00
C TRP A 118 -22.79 3.96 2.24
N SER A 119 -22.23 4.57 1.20
CA SER A 119 -22.96 5.37 0.22
C SER A 119 -22.47 5.07 -1.19
N GLN A 120 -23.41 5.00 -2.12
CA GLN A 120 -23.07 4.86 -3.52
C GLN A 120 -22.64 6.22 -4.09
N LYS A 121 -21.59 6.19 -4.91
CA LYS A 121 -21.03 7.36 -5.60
C LYS A 121 -21.32 7.28 -7.09
N THR A 122 -20.93 8.31 -7.82
CA THR A 122 -20.99 8.32 -9.29
C THR A 122 -20.18 7.11 -9.82
N ASN A 123 -20.81 6.31 -10.68
CA ASN A 123 -20.16 5.15 -11.27
C ASN A 123 -18.88 5.53 -12.01
N PHE A 124 -17.92 4.64 -12.03
CA PHE A 124 -16.73 4.76 -12.86
C PHE A 124 -17.13 4.85 -14.34
N PRO A 125 -16.74 5.92 -15.07
CA PRO A 125 -17.22 6.17 -16.43
C PRO A 125 -16.54 5.30 -17.49
N GLY A 126 -15.41 4.64 -17.14
CA GLY A 126 -14.76 3.69 -18.04
C GLY A 126 -15.54 2.38 -18.16
N ILE A 127 -15.06 1.51 -19.02
CA ILE A 127 -15.68 0.18 -19.24
C ILE A 127 -15.71 -0.58 -17.91
N ALA A 128 -16.84 -1.24 -17.60
CA ALA A 128 -16.99 -2.12 -16.45
C ALA A 128 -15.90 -3.21 -16.48
N ARG A 129 -15.21 -3.41 -15.34
CA ARG A 129 -13.97 -4.20 -15.32
C ARG A 129 -13.68 -4.82 -13.98
N TRP A 130 -12.79 -5.79 -13.99
CA TRP A 130 -12.18 -6.39 -12.83
C TRP A 130 -10.66 -6.48 -12.97
N HIS A 131 -9.93 -6.81 -11.88
CA HIS A 131 -8.47 -6.77 -11.84
C HIS A 131 -7.85 -5.43 -12.25
N ALA A 132 -8.60 -4.34 -12.13
CA ALA A 132 -8.02 -3.02 -12.24
C ALA A 132 -7.16 -2.72 -11.00
N THR A 133 -6.21 -1.81 -11.16
CA THR A 133 -5.33 -1.38 -10.08
C THR A 133 -5.70 0.02 -9.65
N ALA A 134 -5.84 0.23 -8.35
CA ALA A 134 -6.09 1.55 -7.79
C ALA A 134 -5.08 1.86 -6.68
N THR A 135 -4.74 3.13 -6.55
CA THR A 135 -3.92 3.65 -5.45
C THR A 135 -4.27 5.11 -5.18
N SER A 136 -4.06 5.53 -3.94
CA SER A 136 -4.13 6.95 -3.57
C SER A 136 -2.73 7.54 -3.55
N ILE A 137 -2.57 8.67 -4.20
CA ILE A 137 -1.34 9.44 -4.14
C ILE A 137 -1.73 10.80 -3.59
N ARG A 138 -1.34 11.10 -2.33
CA ARG A 138 -1.84 12.29 -1.63
C ARG A 138 -3.37 12.24 -1.49
N ASN A 139 -4.05 13.32 -1.84
CA ASN A 139 -5.51 13.46 -1.77
C ASN A 139 -6.20 13.17 -3.11
N THR A 140 -5.58 12.38 -3.99
CA THR A 140 -6.15 12.01 -5.28
C THR A 140 -6.04 10.51 -5.47
N ALA A 141 -7.11 9.86 -5.88
CA ALA A 141 -7.07 8.46 -6.24
C ALA A 141 -6.88 8.28 -7.74
N TYR A 142 -6.22 7.20 -8.07
CA TYR A 142 -5.95 6.78 -9.44
C TYR A 142 -6.41 5.34 -9.63
N LEU A 143 -7.01 5.05 -10.77
CA LEU A 143 -7.47 3.72 -11.15
C LEU A 143 -7.20 3.51 -12.63
N GLY A 144 -6.78 2.30 -13.00
CA GLY A 144 -6.59 1.98 -14.42
C GLY A 144 -6.35 0.50 -14.66
N MET A 145 -6.09 0.18 -15.94
CA MET A 145 -5.86 -1.18 -16.40
C MET A 145 -7.03 -2.10 -16.09
N GLY A 146 -6.77 -3.39 -15.92
CA GLY A 146 -7.82 -4.38 -15.65
C GLY A 146 -8.33 -5.04 -16.91
N THR A 147 -9.41 -5.77 -16.79
CA THR A 147 -9.91 -6.61 -17.87
C THR A 147 -11.43 -6.59 -17.96
N THR A 148 -11.93 -6.86 -19.17
CA THR A 148 -13.29 -7.30 -19.47
C THR A 148 -13.28 -8.81 -19.76
N ALA A 149 -14.39 -9.37 -20.23
CA ALA A 149 -14.42 -10.76 -20.68
C ALA A 149 -13.46 -11.03 -21.86
N ASP A 150 -13.28 -10.04 -22.74
CA ASP A 150 -12.66 -10.22 -24.05
C ASP A 150 -11.31 -9.50 -24.22
N SER A 151 -10.97 -8.56 -23.33
CA SER A 151 -9.79 -7.72 -23.50
C SER A 151 -9.24 -7.19 -22.17
N THR A 152 -7.96 -6.91 -22.16
CA THR A 152 -7.29 -6.10 -21.14
C THR A 152 -7.26 -4.64 -21.55
N LEU A 153 -7.15 -3.78 -20.57
CA LEU A 153 -7.27 -2.33 -20.72
C LEU A 153 -5.97 -1.64 -20.29
N ALA A 154 -5.72 -0.44 -20.83
CA ALA A 154 -4.53 0.36 -20.50
C ALA A 154 -4.90 1.76 -20.02
N ASP A 155 -6.18 2.13 -20.05
CA ASP A 155 -6.64 3.45 -19.65
C ASP A 155 -6.33 3.73 -18.17
N PHE A 156 -6.11 5.00 -17.85
CA PHE A 156 -5.76 5.43 -16.52
C PHE A 156 -6.56 6.69 -16.17
N TRP A 157 -7.06 6.74 -14.95
CA TRP A 157 -8.02 7.74 -14.52
C TRP A 157 -7.65 8.29 -13.15
N LYS A 158 -8.02 9.56 -12.89
CA LYS A 158 -8.00 10.16 -11.56
C LYS A 158 -9.42 10.45 -11.08
N TYR A 159 -9.65 10.29 -9.78
CA TYR A 159 -10.90 10.57 -9.10
C TYR A 159 -10.79 11.81 -8.23
N ASN A 160 -11.76 12.71 -8.36
CA ASN A 160 -11.91 13.87 -7.50
C ASN A 160 -13.07 13.62 -6.51
N PRO A 161 -12.80 13.45 -5.20
CA PRO A 161 -13.84 13.14 -4.21
C PRO A 161 -14.76 14.32 -3.93
N ASP A 162 -14.31 15.56 -4.09
CA ASP A 162 -15.12 16.76 -3.81
C ASP A 162 -16.19 16.98 -4.89
N LEU A 163 -15.88 16.61 -6.12
CA LEU A 163 -16.78 16.73 -7.27
C LEU A 163 -17.48 15.40 -7.62
N ASP A 164 -17.14 14.33 -6.93
CA ASP A 164 -17.56 12.96 -7.25
C ASP A 164 -17.44 12.66 -8.76
N SER A 165 -16.27 12.92 -9.32
CA SER A 165 -16.04 12.86 -10.76
C SER A 165 -14.70 12.24 -11.13
N TRP A 166 -14.64 11.68 -12.33
CA TRP A 166 -13.48 11.03 -12.90
C TRP A 166 -12.95 11.81 -14.11
N ILE A 167 -11.63 11.82 -14.25
CA ILE A 167 -10.93 12.42 -15.40
C ILE A 167 -9.98 11.39 -15.97
N GLN A 168 -10.07 11.11 -17.27
CA GLN A 168 -9.15 10.23 -17.95
C GLN A 168 -7.81 10.93 -18.19
N LEU A 169 -6.73 10.20 -17.93
CA LEU A 169 -5.36 10.63 -18.13
C LEU A 169 -4.71 9.86 -19.31
N SER A 170 -3.43 10.11 -19.55
CA SER A 170 -2.63 9.30 -20.48
C SER A 170 -2.60 7.85 -20.02
N ASN A 171 -2.69 6.93 -20.96
CA ASN A 171 -2.69 5.50 -20.69
C ASN A 171 -1.44 5.04 -19.95
N TYR A 172 -1.58 3.92 -19.25
CA TYR A 172 -0.47 3.18 -18.66
C TYR A 172 0.54 2.77 -19.75
N PRO A 173 1.83 3.10 -19.60
CA PRO A 173 2.81 2.86 -20.66
C PRO A 173 3.19 1.38 -20.85
N GLY A 174 2.84 0.51 -19.88
CA GLY A 174 3.00 -0.93 -20.01
C GLY A 174 1.97 -1.59 -20.92
N GLY A 175 1.07 -0.81 -21.54
CA GLY A 175 0.03 -1.31 -22.45
C GLY A 175 -1.16 -1.95 -21.71
N PRO A 176 -2.03 -2.64 -22.46
CA PRO A 176 -3.15 -3.39 -21.90
C PRO A 176 -2.67 -4.44 -20.91
N ASN A 177 -3.22 -4.42 -19.66
CA ASN A 177 -2.72 -5.28 -18.61
C ASN A 177 -3.76 -5.48 -17.51
N ARG A 178 -3.76 -6.65 -16.86
CA ARG A 178 -4.58 -6.96 -15.70
C ARG A 178 -3.72 -7.49 -14.56
N SER A 179 -4.26 -7.43 -13.34
CA SER A 179 -3.54 -7.85 -12.12
C SER A 179 -2.20 -7.11 -11.94
N VAL A 180 -2.11 -5.89 -12.43
CA VAL A 180 -0.97 -5.01 -12.20
C VAL A 180 -0.88 -4.73 -10.71
N LEU A 181 0.32 -4.86 -10.15
CA LEU A 181 0.60 -4.45 -8.79
C LEU A 181 0.77 -2.94 -8.73
N GLY A 182 0.07 -2.28 -7.82
CA GLY A 182 0.12 -0.83 -7.69
C GLY A 182 0.09 -0.38 -6.25
N PHE A 183 0.89 0.64 -5.93
CA PHE A 183 0.96 1.26 -4.62
C PHE A 183 1.51 2.68 -4.72
N SER A 184 1.31 3.48 -3.70
CA SER A 184 1.95 4.80 -3.60
C SER A 184 3.23 4.73 -2.78
N LEU A 185 4.27 5.42 -3.23
CA LEU A 185 5.54 5.55 -2.54
C LEU A 185 6.14 6.93 -2.83
N PHE A 186 6.51 7.69 -1.79
CA PHE A 186 7.14 9.01 -1.92
C PHE A 186 6.37 9.97 -2.82
N ASN A 187 5.03 9.95 -2.74
CA ASN A 187 4.11 10.77 -3.54
C ASN A 187 4.09 10.47 -5.04
N GLU A 188 4.59 9.32 -5.42
CA GLU A 188 4.46 8.76 -6.76
C GLU A 188 3.62 7.48 -6.70
N GLY A 189 2.91 7.17 -7.78
CA GLY A 189 2.30 5.86 -7.95
C GLY A 189 3.31 4.92 -8.61
N ILE A 190 3.51 3.74 -8.07
CA ILE A 190 4.39 2.71 -8.63
C ILE A 190 3.53 1.55 -9.11
N PHE A 191 3.71 1.16 -10.38
CA PHE A 191 2.89 0.14 -11.02
C PHE A 191 3.75 -0.81 -11.84
N GLY A 192 3.45 -2.11 -11.77
CA GLY A 192 4.21 -3.10 -12.55
C GLY A 192 3.63 -4.50 -12.46
N GLU A 193 4.28 -5.44 -13.14
CA GLU A 193 3.85 -6.84 -13.28
C GLU A 193 2.50 -6.97 -14.01
N GLY A 194 1.88 -8.16 -13.87
CA GLY A 194 0.60 -8.46 -14.49
C GLY A 194 0.73 -9.11 -15.88
N PHE A 195 -0.36 -9.17 -16.61
CA PHE A 195 -0.36 -9.79 -17.96
C PHE A 195 -1.51 -9.29 -18.84
N ASP A 196 -1.28 -9.33 -20.15
CA ASP A 196 -2.33 -9.22 -21.18
C ASP A 196 -2.96 -10.59 -21.41
N ILE A 197 -4.24 -10.65 -21.71
CA ILE A 197 -4.95 -11.89 -22.03
C ILE A 197 -5.02 -12.19 -23.53
N ASN A 198 -4.69 -11.25 -24.39
CA ASN A 198 -4.86 -11.41 -25.84
C ASN A 198 -3.72 -10.78 -26.67
N PRO A 199 -2.62 -11.51 -26.95
CA PRO A 199 -2.28 -12.85 -26.45
C PRO A 199 -1.83 -12.84 -24.99
N ILE A 200 -1.85 -13.99 -24.33
CA ILE A 200 -1.36 -14.09 -22.95
C ILE A 200 0.13 -13.73 -22.93
N THR A 201 0.42 -12.57 -22.35
CA THR A 201 1.77 -12.02 -22.28
C THR A 201 2.01 -11.41 -20.91
N TYR A 202 2.88 -12.02 -20.10
CA TYR A 202 3.27 -11.50 -18.80
C TYR A 202 4.27 -10.34 -18.96
N SER A 203 4.20 -9.40 -18.05
CA SER A 203 5.10 -8.23 -18.00
C SER A 203 5.82 -8.18 -16.66
N ASN A 204 7.10 -7.82 -16.68
CA ASN A 204 7.87 -7.41 -15.50
C ASN A 204 8.29 -5.94 -15.58
N SER A 205 7.68 -5.19 -16.47
CA SER A 205 7.94 -3.75 -16.58
C SER A 205 7.28 -3.00 -15.43
N TRP A 206 8.02 -2.06 -14.85
CA TRP A 206 7.55 -1.19 -13.77
C TRP A 206 7.68 0.27 -14.17
N TYR A 207 6.71 1.06 -13.74
CA TYR A 207 6.63 2.48 -14.02
C TYR A 207 6.26 3.27 -12.78
N SER A 208 6.83 4.49 -12.68
CA SER A 208 6.46 5.50 -11.70
C SER A 208 5.59 6.56 -12.37
N PHE A 209 4.49 6.91 -11.74
CA PHE A 209 3.61 8.01 -12.14
C PHE A 209 3.78 9.19 -11.22
N ASN A 210 4.13 10.35 -11.78
CA ASN A 210 4.22 11.60 -11.04
C ASN A 210 2.90 12.37 -11.15
N PRO A 211 2.13 12.54 -10.05
CA PRO A 211 0.82 13.20 -10.10
C PRO A 211 0.89 14.71 -10.35
N SER A 212 2.04 15.35 -10.14
CA SER A 212 2.18 16.81 -10.34
C SER A 212 2.39 17.19 -11.79
N THR A 213 3.03 16.31 -12.56
CA THR A 213 3.27 16.50 -14.01
C THR A 213 2.40 15.61 -14.88
N GLU A 214 1.68 14.66 -14.26
CA GLU A 214 0.88 13.61 -14.92
C GLU A 214 1.69 12.81 -15.94
N THR A 215 2.95 12.52 -15.61
CA THR A 215 3.89 11.82 -16.49
C THR A 215 4.34 10.48 -15.89
N TRP A 216 4.67 9.56 -16.78
CA TRP A 216 5.20 8.26 -16.48
C TRP A 216 6.70 8.20 -16.72
N THR A 217 7.42 7.49 -15.87
CA THR A 217 8.85 7.16 -16.05
C THR A 217 9.09 5.69 -15.74
N SER A 218 10.10 5.10 -16.37
CA SER A 218 10.50 3.72 -16.07
C SER A 218 10.96 3.58 -14.62
N PHE A 219 10.62 2.47 -13.99
CA PHE A 219 11.00 2.15 -12.62
C PHE A 219 11.70 0.77 -12.57
N PRO A 220 12.65 0.54 -11.65
CA PRO A 220 13.35 -0.73 -11.55
C PRO A 220 12.41 -1.92 -11.36
N PRO A 221 12.56 -2.98 -12.16
CA PRO A 221 11.70 -4.16 -12.06
C PRO A 221 11.94 -4.94 -10.76
N LEU A 222 10.95 -5.72 -10.37
CA LEU A 222 11.07 -6.67 -9.27
C LEU A 222 12.08 -7.77 -9.65
N PRO A 223 13.06 -8.12 -8.79
CA PRO A 223 14.12 -9.08 -9.15
C PRO A 223 13.68 -10.56 -9.05
N ALA A 224 12.41 -10.85 -9.19
CA ALA A 224 11.83 -12.17 -8.93
C ALA A 224 11.12 -12.80 -10.13
N GLY A 225 11.27 -12.23 -11.31
CA GLY A 225 10.61 -12.72 -12.52
C GLY A 225 9.12 -12.36 -12.58
N LEU A 226 8.47 -12.85 -13.60
CA LEU A 226 7.08 -12.56 -13.95
C LEU A 226 6.10 -13.06 -12.88
N ARG A 227 5.09 -12.26 -12.58
CA ARG A 227 3.98 -12.65 -11.68
C ARG A 227 2.67 -11.94 -11.95
N SER A 228 1.61 -12.57 -11.51
CA SER A 228 0.25 -12.03 -11.45
C SER A 228 -0.39 -12.41 -10.11
N TYR A 229 -1.51 -11.80 -9.76
CA TYR A 229 -2.25 -12.08 -8.52
C TYR A 229 -1.42 -11.93 -7.23
N GLY A 230 -0.31 -11.22 -7.28
CA GLY A 230 0.48 -10.86 -6.12
C GLY A 230 -0.21 -9.79 -5.27
N THR A 231 0.38 -9.49 -4.14
CA THR A 231 -0.10 -8.44 -3.23
C THR A 231 0.97 -7.37 -3.08
N ALA A 232 0.62 -6.13 -3.34
CA ALA A 232 1.43 -4.96 -3.08
C ALA A 232 0.81 -4.15 -1.95
N ILE A 233 1.60 -3.77 -0.95
CA ILE A 233 1.15 -2.99 0.21
C ILE A 233 2.19 -1.91 0.47
N SER A 234 1.76 -0.68 0.72
CA SER A 234 2.66 0.43 1.07
C SER A 234 2.15 1.23 2.27
N ASN A 235 3.06 1.96 2.88
CA ASN A 235 2.80 2.93 3.95
C ASN A 235 3.38 4.31 3.63
N GLU A 236 3.42 4.69 2.35
CA GLU A 236 4.02 5.92 1.81
C GLU A 236 5.56 5.99 1.89
N MET A 237 6.20 5.31 2.85
CA MET A 237 7.64 5.34 3.09
C MET A 237 8.35 4.08 2.61
N SER A 238 7.61 3.01 2.53
CA SER A 238 8.08 1.70 2.10
C SER A 238 6.93 0.87 1.54
N ALA A 239 7.27 -0.14 0.78
CA ALA A 239 6.30 -1.08 0.22
C ALA A 239 6.83 -2.50 0.30
N ILE A 240 5.91 -3.45 0.31
CA ILE A 240 6.21 -4.87 0.09
C ILE A 240 5.42 -5.38 -1.11
N VAL A 241 6.01 -6.34 -1.82
CA VAL A 241 5.34 -7.17 -2.82
C VAL A 241 5.55 -8.62 -2.43
N CYS A 242 4.47 -9.38 -2.31
CA CYS A 242 4.50 -10.77 -1.86
C CYS A 242 3.61 -11.68 -2.69
N GLY A 243 4.01 -12.94 -2.81
CA GLY A 243 3.18 -14.01 -3.37
C GLY A 243 2.81 -13.80 -4.84
N GLY A 244 1.69 -14.34 -5.24
CA GLY A 244 1.22 -14.35 -6.61
C GLY A 244 1.46 -15.66 -7.34
N MET A 245 1.41 -15.63 -8.65
CA MET A 245 1.56 -16.80 -9.52
C MET A 245 2.41 -16.42 -10.74
N ASP A 246 3.35 -17.24 -11.13
CA ASP A 246 4.14 -17.02 -12.36
C ASP A 246 3.42 -17.50 -13.64
N GLU A 247 4.09 -17.33 -14.77
CA GLU A 247 3.58 -17.73 -16.09
C GLU A 247 3.39 -19.25 -16.24
N ASN A 248 4.01 -20.05 -15.38
CA ASN A 248 3.86 -21.50 -15.33
C ASN A 248 2.78 -21.94 -14.32
N SER A 249 1.99 -21.01 -13.80
CA SER A 249 0.96 -21.26 -12.79
C SER A 249 1.51 -21.75 -11.43
N ILE A 250 2.78 -21.49 -11.13
CA ILE A 250 3.39 -21.83 -9.84
C ILE A 250 3.13 -20.70 -8.85
N PHE A 251 2.50 -21.03 -7.73
CA PHE A 251 2.23 -20.05 -6.69
C PHE A 251 3.51 -19.71 -5.93
N LYS A 252 3.69 -18.43 -5.65
CA LYS A 252 4.87 -17.88 -4.99
C LYS A 252 4.58 -17.56 -3.52
N ASN A 253 5.62 -17.65 -2.69
CA ASN A 253 5.58 -17.16 -1.31
C ASN A 253 6.69 -16.16 -1.00
N ASP A 254 7.54 -15.85 -1.97
CA ASP A 254 8.60 -14.87 -1.84
C ASP A 254 8.06 -13.46 -1.62
N CYS A 255 8.82 -12.67 -0.89
CA CYS A 255 8.49 -11.29 -0.57
C CYS A 255 9.66 -10.35 -0.83
N PHE A 256 9.35 -9.15 -1.29
CA PHE A 256 10.30 -8.09 -1.57
C PHE A 256 9.88 -6.81 -0.88
N TYR A 257 10.86 -6.08 -0.40
CA TYR A 257 10.71 -4.80 0.27
C TYR A 257 11.36 -3.70 -0.56
N LEU A 258 10.71 -2.56 -0.61
CA LEU A 258 11.17 -1.35 -1.26
C LEU A 258 11.07 -0.18 -0.29
N ASP A 259 12.13 0.63 -0.22
CA ASP A 259 12.17 1.84 0.58
C ASP A 259 12.67 3.04 -0.24
N HIS A 260 13.07 4.11 0.44
CA HIS A 260 13.57 5.34 -0.14
C HIS A 260 14.76 5.17 -1.10
N THR A 261 15.47 4.04 -1.02
CA THR A 261 16.59 3.77 -1.95
C THR A 261 16.10 3.42 -3.35
N LYS A 262 14.79 3.21 -3.52
CA LYS A 262 14.16 2.71 -4.75
C LYS A 262 14.79 1.40 -5.26
N THR A 263 15.34 0.60 -4.34
CA THR A 263 15.98 -0.69 -4.62
C THR A 263 15.22 -1.80 -3.93
N TRP A 264 14.82 -2.79 -4.72
CA TRP A 264 14.18 -3.98 -4.20
C TRP A 264 15.16 -4.85 -3.40
N ARG A 265 14.74 -5.34 -2.25
CA ARG A 265 15.47 -6.34 -1.46
C ARG A 265 14.54 -7.49 -1.08
N ALA A 266 15.03 -8.72 -1.17
CA ALA A 266 14.30 -9.87 -0.66
C ALA A 266 14.17 -9.78 0.87
N ILE A 267 12.99 -10.16 1.36
CA ILE A 267 12.69 -10.31 2.79
C ILE A 267 12.20 -11.76 3.02
N PRO A 268 12.07 -12.22 4.25
CA PRO A 268 11.59 -13.57 4.52
C PRO A 268 10.30 -13.89 3.77
N ALA A 269 10.23 -15.09 3.22
CA ALA A 269 9.07 -15.59 2.52
C ALA A 269 7.86 -15.71 3.47
N LEU A 270 6.64 -15.65 2.90
CA LEU A 270 5.42 -15.95 3.64
C LEU A 270 5.49 -17.34 4.27
N PRO A 271 4.95 -17.54 5.48
CA PRO A 271 4.98 -18.83 6.17
C PRO A 271 3.92 -19.82 5.62
N VAL A 272 3.77 -19.82 4.30
CA VAL A 272 2.92 -20.72 3.50
C VAL A 272 3.69 -21.14 2.26
N THR A 273 3.36 -22.27 1.66
CA THR A 273 4.12 -22.84 0.54
C THR A 273 3.99 -22.06 -0.76
N GLY A 274 2.83 -21.50 -1.00
CA GLY A 274 2.54 -20.58 -2.11
C GLY A 274 1.20 -19.88 -1.87
N LEU A 275 1.04 -18.64 -2.32
CA LEU A 275 -0.17 -17.87 -2.05
C LEU A 275 -0.46 -16.87 -3.17
N LYS A 276 -1.62 -17.00 -3.82
CA LYS A 276 -2.13 -16.01 -4.79
C LYS A 276 -3.43 -15.38 -4.32
N GLY A 277 -3.75 -14.18 -4.83
CA GLY A 277 -5.00 -13.49 -4.50
C GLY A 277 -5.10 -13.06 -3.03
N ALA A 278 -4.00 -13.15 -2.28
CA ALA A 278 -3.90 -12.61 -0.93
C ALA A 278 -4.10 -11.09 -0.95
N LYS A 279 -4.51 -10.52 0.19
CA LYS A 279 -4.63 -9.06 0.36
C LYS A 279 -4.07 -8.63 1.70
N GLY A 280 -3.80 -7.33 1.79
CA GLY A 280 -3.20 -6.81 3.01
C GLY A 280 -3.30 -5.30 3.14
N PHE A 281 -2.79 -4.81 4.25
CA PHE A 281 -2.74 -3.39 4.60
C PHE A 281 -1.51 -3.08 5.44
N ALA A 282 -1.16 -1.81 5.53
CA ALA A 282 -0.09 -1.33 6.42
C ALA A 282 -0.69 -0.56 7.60
N LEU A 283 -0.21 -0.85 8.82
CA LEU A 283 -0.59 -0.14 10.04
C LEU A 283 0.64 0.08 10.92
N ASN A 284 0.84 1.31 11.40
CA ASN A 284 1.87 1.63 12.39
C ASN A 284 3.26 1.11 11.99
N GLY A 285 3.65 1.28 10.72
CA GLY A 285 4.95 0.83 10.21
C GLY A 285 5.07 -0.68 9.99
N ARG A 286 4.00 -1.44 10.16
CA ARG A 286 3.95 -2.90 9.96
C ARG A 286 3.08 -3.24 8.76
N PHE A 287 3.40 -4.33 8.09
CA PHE A 287 2.63 -4.87 6.99
C PHE A 287 1.85 -6.10 7.45
N TYR A 288 0.59 -6.15 7.10
CA TYR A 288 -0.32 -7.25 7.40
C TYR A 288 -0.82 -7.82 6.09
N LEU A 289 -0.72 -9.13 5.93
CA LEU A 289 -1.11 -9.83 4.70
C LEU A 289 -1.69 -11.20 5.06
N GLY A 290 -2.73 -11.59 4.35
CA GLY A 290 -3.34 -12.90 4.56
C GLY A 290 -4.47 -13.17 3.58
N THR A 291 -5.25 -14.17 3.91
CA THR A 291 -6.22 -14.77 3.00
C THR A 291 -5.54 -15.27 1.71
N GLY A 292 -6.28 -15.57 0.66
CA GLY A 292 -5.71 -16.05 -0.59
C GLY A 292 -5.91 -17.55 -0.81
N LEU A 293 -5.58 -17.99 -2.01
CA LEU A 293 -5.57 -19.38 -2.42
C LEU A 293 -4.15 -19.92 -2.35
N ASN A 294 -3.91 -20.98 -1.58
CA ASN A 294 -2.61 -21.63 -1.49
C ASN A 294 -2.42 -22.67 -2.60
N ASP A 295 -1.22 -23.23 -2.72
CA ASP A 295 -0.86 -24.23 -3.73
C ASP A 295 -1.57 -25.59 -3.57
N ASN A 296 -2.17 -25.86 -2.41
CA ASN A 296 -3.10 -26.99 -2.22
C ASN A 296 -4.54 -26.65 -2.70
N LEU A 297 -4.74 -25.53 -3.37
CA LEU A 297 -6.03 -25.02 -3.83
C LEU A 297 -7.03 -24.79 -2.69
N THR A 298 -6.52 -24.51 -1.50
CA THR A 298 -7.32 -24.19 -0.31
C THR A 298 -7.31 -22.67 -0.06
N ARG A 299 -8.47 -22.08 0.11
CA ARG A 299 -8.60 -20.68 0.55
C ARG A 299 -8.35 -20.61 2.04
N ILE A 300 -7.40 -19.76 2.42
CA ILE A 300 -7.02 -19.59 3.83
C ILE A 300 -7.68 -18.35 4.43
N SER A 301 -7.87 -18.36 5.74
CA SER A 301 -8.28 -17.21 6.54
C SER A 301 -7.13 -16.63 7.37
N ASP A 302 -5.97 -17.28 7.33
CA ASP A 302 -4.77 -16.89 8.06
C ASP A 302 -4.32 -15.49 7.68
N PHE A 303 -3.79 -14.78 8.69
CA PHE A 303 -3.22 -13.46 8.52
C PHE A 303 -1.86 -13.40 9.21
N PHE A 304 -0.92 -12.69 8.58
CA PHE A 304 0.45 -12.59 9.03
C PHE A 304 0.87 -11.13 9.12
N GLN A 305 1.76 -10.82 10.06
CA GLN A 305 2.36 -9.51 10.25
C GLN A 305 3.86 -9.58 9.96
N TYR A 306 4.36 -8.61 9.21
CA TYR A 306 5.77 -8.36 9.01
C TYR A 306 6.15 -6.99 9.55
N THR A 307 7.21 -6.93 10.35
CA THR A 307 7.79 -5.68 10.84
C THR A 307 9.13 -5.47 10.16
N PRO A 308 9.25 -4.49 9.24
CA PRO A 308 10.52 -4.20 8.61
C PRO A 308 11.52 -3.65 9.60
N GLU A 309 12.80 -3.97 9.41
CA GLU A 309 13.87 -3.26 10.11
C GLU A 309 13.98 -1.85 9.53
N MET A 310 13.55 -0.89 10.28
CA MET A 310 13.78 0.51 9.93
C MET A 310 15.24 0.81 10.20
N LYS A 311 16.08 0.75 9.17
CA LYS A 311 17.41 1.35 9.27
C LYS A 311 17.19 2.85 9.33
N SER A 312 17.43 3.42 10.51
CA SER A 312 17.51 4.88 10.61
C SER A 312 18.53 5.38 9.59
N PRO A 313 18.17 6.28 8.69
CA PRO A 313 19.15 6.83 7.76
C PRO A 313 20.30 7.46 8.57
N LYS A 314 21.52 7.36 8.07
CA LYS A 314 22.69 8.02 8.71
C LYS A 314 22.49 9.53 8.82
N GLU A 315 21.72 10.10 7.89
CA GLU A 315 21.26 11.48 7.85
C GLU A 315 19.77 11.51 7.57
N SER A 316 19.06 12.49 8.11
CA SER A 316 17.63 12.64 7.82
C SER A 316 17.38 12.93 6.34
N LEU A 317 16.40 12.25 5.77
CA LEU A 317 15.97 12.46 4.39
C LEU A 317 14.75 13.36 4.36
N LEU A 318 14.70 14.24 3.39
CA LEU A 318 13.62 15.21 3.22
C LEU A 318 13.24 15.32 1.75
N PHE A 319 11.98 15.06 1.43
CA PHE A 319 11.48 15.13 0.05
C PHE A 319 9.95 15.33 0.00
N PRO A 320 9.43 15.83 -1.10
CA PRO A 320 10.15 16.54 -2.16
C PRO A 320 10.69 17.86 -1.61
N ASN A 321 11.79 18.33 -2.17
CA ASN A 321 12.33 19.65 -1.85
C ASN A 321 12.92 20.26 -3.14
N PRO A 322 12.33 21.32 -3.72
CA PRO A 322 11.18 22.13 -3.22
C PRO A 322 9.83 21.42 -3.18
N SER A 323 8.89 21.94 -2.40
CA SER A 323 7.52 21.45 -2.29
C SER A 323 6.48 22.57 -2.18
N LYS A 324 5.25 22.29 -2.64
CA LYS A 324 4.11 23.21 -2.49
C LYS A 324 3.39 23.05 -1.16
N ASP A 325 3.14 21.82 -0.76
CA ASP A 325 2.15 21.53 0.28
C ASP A 325 2.75 20.85 1.50
N TYR A 326 3.77 20.00 1.33
CA TYR A 326 4.32 19.21 2.45
C TYR A 326 5.69 18.62 2.12
N PHE A 327 6.37 18.15 3.16
CA PHE A 327 7.59 17.36 3.10
C PHE A 327 7.39 16.03 3.82
N ASN A 328 7.97 14.97 3.27
CA ASN A 328 8.23 13.75 4.03
C ASN A 328 9.61 13.85 4.65
N LEU A 329 9.69 13.58 5.93
CA LEU A 329 10.94 13.55 6.68
C LEU A 329 11.19 12.13 7.19
N ILE A 330 12.25 11.49 6.73
CA ILE A 330 12.74 10.25 7.30
C ILE A 330 13.89 10.58 8.23
N THR A 331 13.72 10.31 9.51
CA THR A 331 14.73 10.54 10.56
C THR A 331 14.58 9.47 11.63
N GLU A 332 15.41 9.52 12.66
CA GLU A 332 15.26 8.60 13.79
C GLU A 332 13.92 8.83 14.53
N ALA A 333 13.36 7.75 15.09
CA ALA A 333 12.12 7.80 15.85
C ALA A 333 12.24 8.72 17.07
N ASN A 334 11.19 9.51 17.33
CA ASN A 334 11.11 10.51 18.39
C ASN A 334 12.11 11.67 18.28
N ALA A 335 12.67 11.93 17.10
CA ALA A 335 13.43 13.16 16.88
C ALA A 335 12.52 14.38 17.11
N LYS A 336 13.06 15.39 17.75
CA LYS A 336 12.39 16.68 17.89
C LYS A 336 12.67 17.50 16.64
N VAL A 337 11.63 17.95 15.97
CA VAL A 337 11.73 18.69 14.71
C VAL A 337 11.17 20.09 14.89
N SER A 338 11.98 21.08 14.57
CA SER A 338 11.60 22.48 14.65
C SER A 338 11.68 23.10 13.25
N LEU A 339 10.55 23.61 12.77
CA LEU A 339 10.49 24.41 11.54
C LEU A 339 10.75 25.86 11.91
N LEU A 340 11.73 26.46 11.27
CA LEU A 340 12.18 27.82 11.51
C LEU A 340 12.08 28.66 10.23
N SER A 341 11.84 29.96 10.39
CA SER A 341 12.08 30.91 9.31
C SER A 341 13.57 30.93 8.93
N ILE A 342 13.91 31.49 7.77
CA ILE A 342 15.30 31.64 7.38
C ILE A 342 16.13 32.49 8.36
N GLY A 343 15.47 33.35 9.14
CA GLY A 343 16.06 34.14 10.22
C GLY A 343 16.14 33.42 11.57
N GLY A 344 15.77 32.13 11.64
CA GLY A 344 15.86 31.30 12.85
C GLY A 344 14.67 31.40 13.81
N GLN A 345 13.60 32.14 13.47
CA GLN A 345 12.40 32.22 14.29
C GLN A 345 11.59 30.90 14.21
N LEU A 346 11.21 30.38 15.37
CA LEU A 346 10.41 29.15 15.44
C LEU A 346 8.99 29.40 14.89
N ILE A 347 8.59 28.56 13.90
CA ILE A 347 7.26 28.57 13.29
C ILE A 347 6.41 27.44 13.86
N LYS A 348 6.96 26.22 13.89
CA LYS A 348 6.27 24.99 14.35
C LYS A 348 7.26 24.03 14.95
N GLN A 349 6.82 23.25 15.92
CA GLN A 349 7.62 22.19 16.53
C GLN A 349 6.78 20.94 16.73
N PHE A 350 7.36 19.76 16.48
CA PHE A 350 6.71 18.47 16.67
C PHE A 350 7.77 17.39 16.96
N LYS A 351 7.31 16.21 17.38
CA LYS A 351 8.15 15.02 17.47
C LYS A 351 7.78 14.08 16.33
N THR A 352 8.77 13.46 15.71
CA THR A 352 8.54 12.43 14.74
C THR A 352 8.12 11.13 15.44
N ASN A 353 7.04 10.57 15.01
CA ASN A 353 6.78 9.14 15.09
C ASN A 353 7.45 8.52 13.86
N ASP A 354 7.30 7.25 13.62
CA ASP A 354 7.99 6.48 12.57
C ASP A 354 7.80 6.99 11.12
N SER A 355 6.92 7.97 10.90
CA SER A 355 6.74 8.68 9.62
C SER A 355 6.59 10.18 9.87
N GLY A 356 7.60 10.95 9.49
CA GLY A 356 7.57 12.42 9.59
C GLY A 356 6.90 13.04 8.35
N PHE A 357 5.62 13.36 8.46
CA PHE A 357 4.92 14.20 7.49
C PHE A 357 4.86 15.64 8.04
N LEU A 358 5.37 16.60 7.28
CA LEU A 358 5.31 18.02 7.61
C LEU A 358 4.47 18.76 6.60
N GLU A 359 3.25 19.10 6.96
CA GLU A 359 2.38 19.95 6.17
C GLU A 359 2.85 21.41 6.23
N ILE A 360 2.97 22.04 5.06
CA ILE A 360 3.42 23.42 4.86
C ILE A 360 2.44 24.27 4.04
N THR A 361 1.25 23.77 3.76
CA THR A 361 0.23 24.44 2.91
C THR A 361 0.01 25.89 3.31
N ASN A 362 -0.04 26.16 4.58
CA ASN A 362 -0.31 27.50 5.14
C ASN A 362 0.93 28.39 5.30
N LEU A 363 2.11 27.94 4.83
CA LEU A 363 3.30 28.77 4.85
C LEU A 363 3.38 29.65 3.60
N PRO A 364 3.90 30.88 3.70
CA PRO A 364 4.28 31.65 2.52
C PRO A 364 5.33 30.94 1.64
N ILE A 365 5.32 31.24 0.34
CA ILE A 365 6.38 30.79 -0.57
C ILE A 365 7.73 31.34 -0.06
N GLY A 366 8.74 30.51 0.02
CA GLY A 366 10.04 30.93 0.54
C GLY A 366 10.94 29.81 1.05
N LEU A 367 12.05 30.21 1.64
CA LEU A 367 13.03 29.31 2.23
C LEU A 367 12.84 29.23 3.75
N TYR A 368 12.97 28.02 4.27
CA TYR A 368 12.84 27.72 5.68
C TYR A 368 13.98 26.79 6.13
N LEU A 369 14.18 26.70 7.44
CA LEU A 369 15.12 25.77 8.05
C LEU A 369 14.37 24.73 8.85
N LEU A 370 14.77 23.49 8.77
CA LEU A 370 14.28 22.38 9.56
C LEU A 370 15.41 21.90 10.46
N LEU A 371 15.31 22.22 11.75
CA LEU A 371 16.22 21.70 12.78
C LEU A 371 15.68 20.36 13.27
N ILE A 372 16.48 19.31 13.13
CA ILE A 372 16.15 17.95 13.52
C ILE A 372 17.09 17.54 14.64
N GLU A 373 16.56 17.37 15.85
CA GLU A 373 17.30 17.02 17.07
C GLU A 373 17.02 15.57 17.42
N GLY A 374 17.92 14.69 17.06
CA GLY A 374 17.87 13.27 17.38
C GLY A 374 18.56 12.94 18.69
N LYS A 375 18.57 11.66 19.07
CA LYS A 375 19.23 11.20 20.31
C LYS A 375 20.75 11.33 20.30
N LYS A 376 21.36 11.26 19.12
CA LYS A 376 22.84 11.22 18.97
C LYS A 376 23.41 12.41 18.22
N SER A 377 22.60 13.11 17.44
CA SER A 377 23.03 14.20 16.58
C SER A 377 21.91 15.18 16.33
N SER A 378 22.26 16.39 15.93
CA SER A 378 21.34 17.39 15.41
C SER A 378 21.78 17.78 14.02
N GLU A 379 20.83 18.02 13.14
CA GLU A 379 21.12 18.50 11.77
C GLU A 379 20.14 19.59 11.35
N ILE A 380 20.57 20.43 10.40
CA ILE A 380 19.72 21.47 9.82
C ILE A 380 19.57 21.18 8.34
N LYS A 381 18.33 21.07 7.86
CA LYS A 381 17.97 20.97 6.46
C LYS A 381 17.34 22.27 5.99
N LYS A 382 17.73 22.71 4.80
CA LYS A 382 17.10 23.84 4.11
C LYS A 382 15.94 23.33 3.26
N ILE A 383 14.79 23.94 3.40
CA ILE A 383 13.59 23.57 2.64
C ILE A 383 13.05 24.77 1.87
N ALA A 384 12.48 24.50 0.71
CA ALA A 384 11.92 25.53 -0.16
C ALA A 384 10.43 25.23 -0.40
N LYS A 385 9.54 26.15 -0.01
CA LYS A 385 8.14 26.17 -0.43
C LYS A 385 8.03 26.96 -1.74
N VAL A 386 7.38 26.37 -2.75
CA VAL A 386 7.16 26.93 -4.08
C VAL A 386 5.67 27.07 -4.40
#